data_738aaeb84bc483c203dc02b482a6715e
#
_entry.id   738aaeb84bc483c203dc02b482a6715e
#
_cell.length_a   1.000
_cell.length_b   1.000
_cell.length_c   1.000
_cell.angle_alpha   90.00
_cell.angle_beta   90.00
_cell.angle_gamma   90.00
#
_symmetry.space_group_name_H-M   'P 1'
#
loop_
_entity.id
_entity.type
_entity.pdbx_description
1 polymer ?
#
loop_
_entity_poly.entity_id
_entity_poly.type
_entity_poly.pdbx_seq_one_letter_code
_entity_poly.pdbx_strand_id
1 'polypeptide(L)'
;KHLIVSGNALIFMGKDGLKNFPLNRFVINRDGNGNVLEIVTKEMISKELLGEIGYDDKSVVDDSQSNEKECDVYTHVKLESGRWVWHQEVFDKVIPGSRSTAPKNASPWLPLRFNTVDGEDYGRGRVEEFLGDFRALDSLSQALIEGSAAAAKVVFMVSPSSTTKPGSLAKAGNGAIIQGRPDDVSVVQVGKTADFATAAQMAQQIERRIGEAFLQLNIRQSERTTAEEVRLTQLELEQQLGGLFSLLTVEFLVPYLNRIMMVLQRNGQLPKIPKEFVRPQIVAGVNALGRGQDRESL
;
A
#
# COMPACT_ATOMS: atom_id res chain seq x y z
N LYS A 1 1.30 2.30 -4.22
CA LYS A 1 0.58 2.30 -2.94
C LYS A 1 0.00 0.90 -2.63
N HIS A 2 -0.83 0.29 -3.52
CA HIS A 2 -1.43 -1.03 -3.30
C HIS A 2 -0.40 -2.13 -3.05
N LEU A 3 0.66 -2.20 -3.84
CA LEU A 3 1.74 -3.19 -3.66
C LEU A 3 2.42 -3.08 -2.28
N ILE A 4 2.70 -1.86 -1.81
CA ILE A 4 3.35 -1.66 -0.51
C ILE A 4 2.43 -2.04 0.64
N VAL A 5 1.14 -1.69 0.53
CA VAL A 5 0.16 -1.91 1.61
C VAL A 5 -0.34 -3.34 1.63
N SER A 6 -0.92 -3.82 0.53
CA SER A 6 -1.58 -5.13 0.46
C SER A 6 -0.76 -6.21 -0.24
N GLY A 7 0.44 -5.88 -0.73
CA GLY A 7 1.30 -6.82 -1.44
C GLY A 7 0.83 -7.18 -2.84
N ASN A 8 -0.33 -6.68 -3.29
CA ASN A 8 -0.95 -7.12 -4.52
C ASN A 8 -1.57 -5.96 -5.29
N ALA A 9 -1.51 -6.03 -6.61
CA ALA A 9 -2.22 -5.14 -7.52
C ALA A 9 -2.47 -5.86 -8.84
N LEU A 10 -3.60 -5.61 -9.46
CA LEU A 10 -3.89 -6.10 -10.81
C LEU A 10 -4.00 -4.90 -11.74
N ILE A 11 -3.23 -4.92 -12.83
CA ILE A 11 -3.28 -3.89 -13.86
C ILE A 11 -3.88 -4.49 -15.12
N PHE A 12 -4.88 -3.82 -15.68
CA PHE A 12 -5.44 -4.13 -16.99
C PHE A 12 -4.99 -3.10 -18.02
N MET A 13 -4.49 -3.58 -19.15
CA MET A 13 -4.07 -2.76 -20.29
C MET A 13 -5.24 -2.63 -21.27
N GLY A 14 -6.08 -1.63 -21.05
CA GLY A 14 -7.20 -1.30 -21.92
C GLY A 14 -6.80 -0.46 -23.14
N LYS A 15 -7.78 -0.09 -23.96
CA LYS A 15 -7.60 0.83 -25.11
C LYS A 15 -7.29 2.24 -24.63
N ASP A 16 -7.89 2.66 -23.52
CA ASP A 16 -7.82 4.00 -22.95
C ASP A 16 -6.66 4.17 -21.96
N GLY A 17 -5.83 3.14 -21.78
CA GLY A 17 -4.69 3.15 -20.87
C GLY A 17 -4.67 2.03 -19.86
N LEU A 18 -3.97 2.28 -18.75
CA LEU A 18 -3.81 1.31 -17.68
C LEU A 18 -4.89 1.51 -16.61
N LYS A 19 -5.64 0.46 -16.31
CA LYS A 19 -6.61 0.41 -15.22
C LYS A 19 -6.07 -0.42 -14.08
N ASN A 20 -6.10 0.13 -12.87
CA ASN A 20 -5.60 -0.56 -11.67
C ASN A 20 -6.77 -1.05 -10.83
N PHE A 21 -6.71 -2.33 -10.46
CA PHE A 21 -7.64 -2.98 -9.55
C PHE A 21 -6.96 -3.17 -8.18
N PRO A 22 -7.51 -2.61 -7.10
CA PRO A 22 -7.06 -2.90 -5.75
C PRO A 22 -7.45 -4.32 -5.33
N LEU A 23 -6.77 -4.86 -4.31
CA LEU A 23 -6.95 -6.26 -3.87
C LEU A 23 -8.41 -6.63 -3.52
N ASN A 24 -9.21 -5.70 -3.05
CA ASN A 24 -10.63 -5.92 -2.74
C ASN A 24 -11.55 -6.00 -3.97
N ARG A 25 -11.00 -5.85 -5.18
CA ARG A 25 -11.75 -5.89 -6.44
C ARG A 25 -11.28 -6.97 -7.40
N PHE A 26 -10.41 -7.86 -6.98
CA PHE A 26 -10.04 -9.03 -7.77
C PHE A 26 -9.68 -10.22 -6.88
N VAL A 27 -9.86 -11.40 -7.44
CA VAL A 27 -9.34 -12.66 -6.90
C VAL A 27 -8.49 -13.33 -7.97
N ILE A 28 -7.49 -14.07 -7.55
CA ILE A 28 -6.54 -14.75 -8.43
C ILE A 28 -6.28 -16.16 -7.93
N ASN A 29 -6.12 -17.09 -8.86
CA ASN A 29 -5.71 -18.46 -8.62
C ASN A 29 -4.41 -18.73 -9.37
N ARG A 30 -3.45 -19.36 -8.71
CA ARG A 30 -2.14 -19.70 -9.26
C ARG A 30 -1.87 -21.20 -9.09
N ASP A 31 -0.96 -21.71 -9.89
CA ASP A 31 -0.42 -23.06 -9.70
C ASP A 31 0.67 -23.07 -8.62
N GLY A 32 1.13 -24.26 -8.23
CA GLY A 32 2.20 -24.44 -7.25
C GLY A 32 3.56 -23.78 -7.61
N ASN A 33 3.74 -23.38 -8.88
CA ASN A 33 4.90 -22.65 -9.35
C ASN A 33 4.66 -21.11 -9.40
N GLY A 34 3.50 -20.65 -8.93
CA GLY A 34 3.12 -19.25 -8.92
C GLY A 34 2.64 -18.70 -10.27
N ASN A 35 2.44 -19.57 -11.31
CA ASN A 35 1.85 -19.11 -12.56
C ASN A 35 0.36 -18.86 -12.40
N VAL A 36 -0.12 -17.80 -13.01
CA VAL A 36 -1.54 -17.43 -12.96
C VAL A 36 -2.35 -18.39 -13.85
N LEU A 37 -3.42 -18.93 -13.27
CA LEU A 37 -4.38 -19.80 -13.95
C LEU A 37 -5.68 -19.05 -14.25
N GLU A 38 -6.16 -18.28 -13.29
CA GLU A 38 -7.47 -17.64 -13.33
C GLU A 38 -7.48 -16.33 -12.56
N ILE A 39 -8.24 -15.35 -13.07
CA ILE A 39 -8.46 -14.05 -12.42
C ILE A 39 -9.94 -13.71 -12.55
N VAL A 40 -10.56 -13.23 -11.48
CA VAL A 40 -11.88 -12.61 -11.53
C VAL A 40 -11.79 -11.21 -10.98
N THR A 41 -12.30 -10.24 -11.73
CA THR A 41 -12.38 -8.85 -11.26
C THR A 41 -13.83 -8.44 -11.03
N LYS A 42 -14.03 -7.53 -10.08
CA LYS A 42 -15.30 -6.93 -9.76
C LYS A 42 -15.26 -5.42 -10.00
N GLU A 43 -16.20 -4.91 -10.77
CA GLU A 43 -16.39 -3.50 -11.06
C GLU A 43 -17.80 -3.08 -10.77
N MET A 44 -17.98 -1.90 -10.20
CA MET A 44 -19.29 -1.29 -10.00
C MET A 44 -19.55 -0.30 -11.12
N ILE A 45 -20.67 -0.43 -11.81
CA ILE A 45 -21.09 0.48 -12.86
C ILE A 45 -22.54 0.89 -12.65
N SER A 46 -22.93 2.05 -13.18
CA SER A 46 -24.33 2.47 -13.20
C SER A 46 -25.14 1.54 -14.07
N LYS A 47 -26.35 1.17 -13.62
CA LYS A 47 -27.30 0.35 -14.41
C LYS A 47 -27.63 1.00 -15.76
N GLU A 48 -27.61 2.33 -15.85
CA GLU A 48 -27.85 3.09 -17.08
C GLU A 48 -26.79 2.79 -18.17
N LEU A 49 -25.58 2.44 -17.78
CA LEU A 49 -24.47 2.13 -18.68
C LEU A 49 -24.44 0.66 -19.15
N LEU A 50 -25.34 -0.18 -18.65
CA LEU A 50 -25.40 -1.59 -19.03
C LEU A 50 -25.61 -1.79 -20.53
N GLY A 51 -26.43 -0.96 -21.16
CA GLY A 51 -26.64 -0.96 -22.61
C GLY A 51 -25.38 -0.66 -23.41
N GLU A 52 -24.49 0.22 -22.93
CA GLU A 52 -23.25 0.58 -23.59
C GLU A 52 -22.23 -0.58 -23.60
N ILE A 53 -22.28 -1.46 -22.58
CA ILE A 53 -21.42 -2.65 -22.51
C ILE A 53 -22.04 -3.86 -23.20
N GLY A 54 -23.24 -3.72 -23.85
CA GLY A 54 -23.89 -4.78 -24.61
C GLY A 54 -24.87 -5.64 -23.81
N TYR A 55 -25.30 -5.21 -22.63
CA TYR A 55 -26.32 -5.90 -21.84
C TYR A 55 -27.70 -5.26 -22.09
N ASP A 56 -28.56 -5.94 -22.88
CA ASP A 56 -29.83 -5.41 -23.35
C ASP A 56 -31.07 -5.90 -22.57
N ASP A 57 -30.87 -6.63 -21.46
CA ASP A 57 -32.01 -7.16 -20.68
C ASP A 57 -32.69 -6.06 -19.85
N LYS A 58 -33.68 -5.43 -20.44
CA LYS A 58 -34.44 -4.34 -19.83
C LYS A 58 -35.23 -4.77 -18.59
N SER A 59 -35.53 -6.08 -18.43
CA SER A 59 -36.29 -6.57 -17.27
C SER A 59 -35.55 -6.41 -15.95
N VAL A 60 -34.22 -6.32 -15.98
CA VAL A 60 -33.36 -6.15 -14.80
C VAL A 60 -33.05 -4.69 -14.52
N VAL A 61 -33.07 -3.85 -15.57
CA VAL A 61 -32.87 -2.40 -15.44
C VAL A 61 -34.11 -1.72 -14.83
N ASP A 62 -35.27 -2.30 -15.09
CA ASP A 62 -36.58 -1.77 -14.66
C ASP A 62 -37.07 -2.29 -13.30
N ASP A 63 -36.20 -3.08 -12.57
CA ASP A 63 -36.53 -3.51 -11.21
C ASP A 63 -36.48 -2.33 -10.24
N SER A 64 -37.56 -1.56 -10.29
CA SER A 64 -37.80 -0.38 -9.45
C SER A 64 -37.90 -0.68 -7.94
N GLN A 65 -37.77 -1.95 -7.54
CA GLN A 65 -37.72 -2.36 -6.14
C GLN A 65 -36.32 -2.31 -5.52
N SER A 66 -35.24 -2.30 -6.31
CA SER A 66 -33.89 -2.06 -5.78
C SER A 66 -33.54 -0.59 -5.97
N ASN A 67 -33.42 0.13 -4.86
CA ASN A 67 -32.88 1.51 -4.80
C ASN A 67 -31.42 1.64 -5.23
N GLU A 68 -30.79 0.55 -5.66
CA GLU A 68 -29.41 0.53 -6.07
C GLU A 68 -29.27 1.00 -7.52
N LYS A 69 -28.65 2.15 -7.70
CA LYS A 69 -28.34 2.74 -9.02
C LYS A 69 -27.17 2.06 -9.71
N GLU A 70 -26.40 1.28 -8.97
CA GLU A 70 -25.18 0.62 -9.42
C GLU A 70 -25.36 -0.90 -9.41
N CYS A 71 -24.61 -1.60 -10.25
CA CYS A 71 -24.53 -3.05 -10.29
C CYS A 71 -23.08 -3.52 -10.43
N ASP A 72 -22.83 -4.73 -9.99
CA ASP A 72 -21.54 -5.39 -10.10
C ASP A 72 -21.38 -6.07 -11.46
N VAL A 73 -20.29 -5.75 -12.14
CA VAL A 73 -19.83 -6.46 -13.35
C VAL A 73 -18.60 -7.26 -13.00
N TYR A 74 -18.66 -8.54 -13.27
CA TYR A 74 -17.54 -9.46 -13.08
C TYR A 74 -16.85 -9.72 -14.41
N THR A 75 -15.52 -9.69 -14.43
CA THR A 75 -14.75 -10.16 -15.58
C THR A 75 -14.00 -11.42 -15.16
N HIS A 76 -14.34 -12.52 -15.80
CA HIS A 76 -13.70 -13.81 -15.59
C HIS A 76 -12.62 -14.03 -16.66
N VAL A 77 -11.39 -14.21 -16.23
CA VAL A 77 -10.20 -14.40 -17.08
C VAL A 77 -9.57 -15.74 -16.77
N LYS A 78 -9.41 -16.60 -17.76
CA LYS A 78 -8.88 -17.96 -17.59
C LYS A 78 -7.84 -18.30 -18.64
N LEU A 79 -6.84 -19.07 -18.24
CA LEU A 79 -5.84 -19.62 -19.16
C LEU A 79 -6.34 -20.95 -19.72
N GLU A 80 -6.77 -20.95 -21.00
CA GLU A 80 -7.28 -22.12 -21.70
C GLU A 80 -6.40 -22.43 -22.92
N SER A 81 -5.91 -23.66 -23.02
CA SER A 81 -5.12 -24.12 -24.17
C SER A 81 -3.99 -23.19 -24.60
N GLY A 82 -3.29 -22.59 -23.62
CA GLY A 82 -2.17 -21.67 -23.87
C GLY A 82 -2.56 -20.25 -24.32
N ARG A 83 -3.82 -19.89 -24.17
CA ARG A 83 -4.35 -18.56 -24.44
C ARG A 83 -5.13 -18.04 -23.25
N TRP A 84 -5.06 -16.77 -23.01
CA TRP A 84 -5.95 -16.09 -22.09
C TRP A 84 -7.29 -15.87 -22.78
N VAL A 85 -8.37 -16.29 -22.12
CA VAL A 85 -9.76 -16.08 -22.55
C VAL A 85 -10.47 -15.36 -21.43
N TRP A 86 -11.24 -14.33 -21.73
CA TRP A 86 -12.06 -13.63 -20.73
C TRP A 86 -13.41 -13.23 -21.31
N HIS A 87 -14.37 -13.07 -20.42
CA HIS A 87 -15.70 -12.56 -20.69
C HIS A 87 -16.19 -11.77 -19.47
N GLN A 88 -17.24 -11.01 -19.66
CA GLN A 88 -17.89 -10.23 -18.61
C GLN A 88 -19.25 -10.81 -18.28
N GLU A 89 -19.63 -10.72 -17.01
CA GLU A 89 -20.90 -11.21 -16.47
C GLU A 89 -21.53 -10.14 -15.61
N VAL A 90 -22.84 -10.04 -15.67
CA VAL A 90 -23.68 -9.21 -14.83
C VAL A 90 -24.96 -9.99 -14.51
N PHE A 91 -25.41 -9.97 -13.24
CA PHE A 91 -26.58 -10.73 -12.78
C PHE A 91 -26.55 -12.22 -13.21
N ASP A 92 -25.39 -12.86 -13.05
CA ASP A 92 -25.13 -14.27 -13.43
C ASP A 92 -25.35 -14.59 -14.93
N LYS A 93 -25.36 -13.56 -15.78
CA LYS A 93 -25.47 -13.71 -17.24
C LYS A 93 -24.24 -13.15 -17.94
N VAL A 94 -23.71 -13.92 -18.90
CA VAL A 94 -22.59 -13.48 -19.74
C VAL A 94 -23.06 -12.36 -20.67
N ILE A 95 -22.31 -11.25 -20.70
CA ILE A 95 -22.59 -10.11 -21.58
C ILE A 95 -22.24 -10.50 -23.02
N PRO A 96 -23.19 -10.43 -23.96
CA PRO A 96 -22.95 -10.74 -25.37
C PRO A 96 -21.82 -9.90 -25.95
N GLY A 97 -20.91 -10.52 -26.70
CA GLY A 97 -19.78 -9.82 -27.34
C GLY A 97 -18.63 -9.45 -26.41
N SER A 98 -18.72 -9.68 -25.09
CA SER A 98 -17.65 -9.38 -24.13
C SER A 98 -16.47 -10.34 -24.21
N ARG A 99 -16.64 -11.52 -24.86
CA ARG A 99 -15.58 -12.54 -24.94
C ARG A 99 -14.41 -12.07 -25.80
N SER A 100 -13.22 -12.15 -25.19
CA SER A 100 -11.97 -11.76 -25.84
C SER A 100 -10.83 -12.72 -25.51
N THR A 101 -9.77 -12.68 -26.30
CA THR A 101 -8.63 -13.59 -26.12
C THR A 101 -7.29 -12.89 -26.33
N ALA A 102 -6.24 -13.40 -25.67
CA ALA A 102 -4.86 -12.96 -25.88
C ALA A 102 -3.89 -14.16 -25.81
N PRO A 103 -2.71 -14.05 -26.45
CA PRO A 103 -1.66 -15.04 -26.28
C PRO A 103 -1.16 -15.10 -24.82
N LYS A 104 -0.68 -16.27 -24.38
CA LYS A 104 -0.17 -16.47 -23.01
C LYS A 104 0.89 -15.45 -22.61
N ASN A 105 1.81 -15.13 -23.51
CA ASN A 105 2.95 -14.23 -23.27
C ASN A 105 2.64 -12.75 -23.47
N ALA A 106 1.41 -12.38 -23.85
CA ALA A 106 1.01 -11.00 -24.10
C ALA A 106 -0.40 -10.72 -23.53
N SER A 107 -0.63 -11.17 -22.30
CA SER A 107 -1.85 -10.89 -21.56
C SER A 107 -2.03 -9.37 -21.35
N PRO A 108 -3.26 -8.84 -21.46
CA PRO A 108 -3.55 -7.49 -21.02
C PRO A 108 -3.73 -7.40 -19.49
N TRP A 109 -3.81 -8.53 -18.80
CA TRP A 109 -3.98 -8.63 -17.35
C TRP A 109 -2.63 -8.89 -16.70
N LEU A 110 -2.16 -7.97 -15.85
CA LEU A 110 -0.85 -8.00 -15.20
C LEU A 110 -1.04 -8.06 -13.69
N PRO A 111 -1.10 -9.25 -13.10
CA PRO A 111 -1.21 -9.42 -11.66
C PRO A 111 0.18 -9.33 -11.01
N LEU A 112 0.35 -8.30 -10.18
CA LEU A 112 1.60 -7.95 -9.54
C LEU A 112 1.61 -8.36 -8.08
N ARG A 113 2.76 -8.84 -7.61
CA ARG A 113 3.04 -9.13 -6.21
C ARG A 113 4.22 -8.30 -5.71
N PHE A 114 4.24 -8.00 -4.43
CA PHE A 114 5.35 -7.28 -3.81
C PHE A 114 6.41 -8.26 -3.28
N ASN A 115 6.04 -9.10 -2.31
CA ASN A 115 6.85 -10.22 -1.85
C ASN A 115 6.10 -11.51 -2.14
N THR A 116 6.76 -12.47 -2.76
CA THR A 116 6.17 -13.78 -3.06
C THR A 116 6.46 -14.77 -1.95
N VAL A 117 5.44 -15.52 -1.55
CA VAL A 117 5.57 -16.67 -0.67
C VAL A 117 5.26 -17.91 -1.48
N ASP A 118 6.08 -18.94 -1.33
CA ASP A 118 5.93 -20.18 -2.08
C ASP A 118 4.61 -20.86 -1.69
N GLY A 119 3.85 -21.30 -2.71
CA GLY A 119 2.54 -21.93 -2.52
C GLY A 119 1.38 -20.96 -2.20
N GLU A 120 1.59 -19.64 -2.15
CA GLU A 120 0.52 -18.66 -1.97
C GLU A 120 0.13 -17.99 -3.30
N ASP A 121 -1.17 -17.77 -3.49
CA ASP A 121 -1.71 -17.06 -4.67
C ASP A 121 -1.40 -15.56 -4.64
N TYR A 122 -1.31 -14.99 -3.43
CA TYR A 122 -1.13 -13.58 -3.17
C TYR A 122 0.27 -13.28 -2.63
N GLY A 123 0.77 -12.09 -2.93
CA GLY A 123 2.00 -11.58 -2.34
C GLY A 123 1.74 -10.91 -0.99
N ARG A 124 2.79 -10.74 -0.19
CA ARG A 124 2.78 -10.04 1.10
C ARG A 124 3.19 -8.58 0.93
N GLY A 125 2.44 -7.68 1.56
CA GLY A 125 2.75 -6.25 1.58
C GLY A 125 3.73 -5.89 2.68
N ARG A 126 4.50 -4.83 2.47
CA ARG A 126 5.43 -4.34 3.49
C ARG A 126 4.71 -3.91 4.78
N VAL A 127 3.52 -3.30 4.65
CA VAL A 127 2.71 -2.93 5.81
C VAL A 127 2.22 -4.16 6.56
N GLU A 128 1.89 -5.24 5.86
CA GLU A 128 1.47 -6.50 6.47
C GLU A 128 2.60 -7.12 7.30
N GLU A 129 3.82 -7.13 6.78
CA GLU A 129 5.01 -7.66 7.48
C GLU A 129 5.29 -6.91 8.79
N PHE A 130 5.07 -5.61 8.82
CA PHE A 130 5.31 -4.74 9.98
C PHE A 130 4.03 -4.35 10.73
N LEU A 131 2.91 -5.06 10.50
CA LEU A 131 1.62 -4.73 11.13
C LEU A 131 1.69 -4.77 12.67
N GLY A 132 2.46 -5.70 13.24
CA GLY A 132 2.71 -5.78 14.67
C GLY A 132 3.38 -4.53 15.23
N ASP A 133 4.37 -4.01 14.51
CA ASP A 133 5.10 -2.79 14.88
C ASP A 133 4.22 -1.55 14.78
N PHE A 134 3.41 -1.45 13.73
CA PHE A 134 2.45 -0.35 13.60
C PHE A 134 1.43 -0.34 14.74
N ARG A 135 0.89 -1.50 15.12
CA ARG A 135 -0.05 -1.62 16.24
C ARG A 135 0.60 -1.29 17.58
N ALA A 136 1.85 -1.75 17.79
CA ALA A 136 2.60 -1.44 19.00
C ALA A 136 2.90 0.07 19.12
N LEU A 137 3.30 0.71 18.02
CA LEU A 137 3.55 2.15 17.97
C LEU A 137 2.29 2.97 18.24
N ASP A 138 1.16 2.58 17.65
CA ASP A 138 -0.14 3.22 17.86
C ASP A 138 -0.56 3.13 19.34
N SER A 139 -0.50 1.93 19.94
CA SER A 139 -0.83 1.71 21.34
C SER A 139 0.09 2.48 22.30
N LEU A 140 1.41 2.52 22.03
CA LEU A 140 2.36 3.29 22.84
C LEU A 140 2.12 4.79 22.71
N SER A 141 1.85 5.27 21.52
CA SER A 141 1.56 6.69 21.26
C SER A 141 0.27 7.11 21.98
N GLN A 142 -0.77 6.29 21.91
CA GLN A 142 -2.01 6.54 22.64
C GLN A 142 -1.77 6.56 24.16
N ALA A 143 -1.05 5.59 24.71
CA ALA A 143 -0.74 5.53 26.14
C ALA A 143 0.09 6.73 26.60
N LEU A 144 1.04 7.21 25.79
CA LEU A 144 1.82 8.41 26.08
C LEU A 144 0.97 9.67 26.08
N ILE A 145 0.04 9.82 25.14
CA ILE A 145 -0.88 10.97 25.08
C ILE A 145 -1.83 10.96 26.29
N GLU A 146 -2.47 9.82 26.56
CA GLU A 146 -3.40 9.68 27.69
C GLU A 146 -2.69 9.86 29.02
N GLY A 147 -1.50 9.26 29.17
CA GLY A 147 -0.67 9.39 30.36
C GLY A 147 -0.19 10.83 30.58
N SER A 148 0.22 11.53 29.53
CA SER A 148 0.61 12.94 29.59
C SER A 148 -0.57 13.83 29.97
N ALA A 149 -1.76 13.56 29.42
CA ALA A 149 -2.98 14.28 29.77
C ALA A 149 -3.40 14.03 31.24
N ALA A 150 -3.22 12.80 31.73
CA ALA A 150 -3.47 12.47 33.13
C ALA A 150 -2.44 13.12 34.08
N ALA A 151 -1.16 13.13 33.68
CA ALA A 151 -0.10 13.77 34.45
C ALA A 151 -0.23 15.31 34.51
N ALA A 152 -0.81 15.92 33.50
CA ALA A 152 -1.11 17.35 33.47
C ALA A 152 -2.26 17.74 34.43
N LYS A 153 -3.07 16.78 34.87
CA LYS A 153 -4.13 17.04 35.85
C LYS A 153 -3.53 17.07 37.25
N VAL A 154 -3.52 18.24 37.83
CA VAL A 154 -3.13 18.45 39.25
C VAL A 154 -4.40 18.42 40.10
N VAL A 155 -4.49 17.45 41.02
CA VAL A 155 -5.59 17.34 41.96
C VAL A 155 -5.05 17.73 43.35
N PHE A 156 -5.66 18.72 43.95
CA PHE A 156 -5.36 19.11 45.31
C PHE A 156 -6.29 18.36 46.26
N MET A 157 -5.71 17.69 47.26
CA MET A 157 -6.45 17.08 48.34
C MET A 157 -6.29 17.93 49.62
N VAL A 158 -7.41 18.23 50.22
CA VAL A 158 -7.43 18.95 51.50
C VAL A 158 -7.80 17.99 52.60
N SER A 159 -7.03 17.93 53.69
CA SER A 159 -7.30 17.06 54.81
C SER A 159 -8.67 17.37 55.44
N PRO A 160 -9.48 16.35 55.78
CA PRO A 160 -10.80 16.54 56.42
C PRO A 160 -10.74 17.32 57.75
N SER A 161 -9.60 17.26 58.44
CA SER A 161 -9.34 17.94 59.72
C SER A 161 -8.69 19.31 59.56
N SER A 162 -8.54 19.76 58.34
CA SER A 162 -7.85 21.03 58.01
C SER A 162 -8.68 22.26 58.34
N THR A 163 -7.97 23.33 58.72
CA THR A 163 -8.56 24.68 58.86
C THR A 163 -8.68 25.39 57.53
N THR A 164 -8.03 24.88 56.48
CA THR A 164 -8.04 25.43 55.13
C THR A 164 -9.33 25.09 54.40
N LYS A 165 -10.08 26.09 53.99
CA LYS A 165 -11.35 25.88 53.26
C LYS A 165 -11.04 25.66 51.76
N PRO A 166 -11.50 24.54 51.17
CA PRO A 166 -11.25 24.22 49.76
C PRO A 166 -11.71 25.33 48.80
N GLY A 167 -12.86 25.95 49.10
CA GLY A 167 -13.39 27.06 48.28
C GLY A 167 -12.54 28.33 48.31
N SER A 168 -11.80 28.60 49.39
CA SER A 168 -10.87 29.72 49.46
C SER A 168 -9.60 29.46 48.63
N LEU A 169 -9.13 28.21 48.66
CA LEU A 169 -7.99 27.77 47.88
C LEU A 169 -8.30 27.81 46.36
N ALA A 170 -9.49 27.32 45.97
CA ALA A 170 -9.89 27.29 44.56
C ALA A 170 -10.07 28.70 43.92
N LYS A 171 -10.38 29.72 44.75
CA LYS A 171 -10.60 31.10 44.33
C LYS A 171 -9.36 31.99 44.50
N ALA A 172 -8.30 31.43 45.08
CA ALA A 172 -7.08 32.19 45.34
C ALA A 172 -6.31 32.47 44.05
N GLY A 173 -6.03 33.72 43.80
CA GLY A 173 -5.13 34.14 42.72
C GLY A 173 -3.66 34.04 43.12
N ASN A 174 -2.78 34.25 42.15
CA ASN A 174 -1.33 34.25 42.38
C ASN A 174 -0.94 35.32 43.43
N GLY A 175 -0.23 34.92 44.48
CA GLY A 175 0.16 35.79 45.58
C GLY A 175 -0.91 36.03 46.67
N ALA A 176 -2.05 35.34 46.64
CA ALA A 176 -3.08 35.43 47.65
C ALA A 176 -2.62 34.86 49.00
N ILE A 177 -3.00 35.53 50.10
CA ILE A 177 -2.77 35.06 51.46
C ILE A 177 -4.00 34.28 51.94
N ILE A 178 -3.80 33.00 52.25
CA ILE A 178 -4.85 32.09 52.71
C ILE A 178 -4.52 31.61 54.10
N GLN A 179 -5.52 31.54 54.98
CA GLN A 179 -5.36 30.98 56.31
C GLN A 179 -5.37 29.45 56.22
N GLY A 180 -4.36 28.77 56.78
CA GLY A 180 -4.21 27.32 56.80
C GLY A 180 -2.82 26.86 57.22
N ARG A 181 -2.61 25.54 57.23
CA ARG A 181 -1.29 24.94 57.47
C ARG A 181 -0.75 24.40 56.17
N PRO A 182 0.57 24.46 55.91
CA PRO A 182 1.17 23.92 54.70
C PRO A 182 0.86 22.45 54.45
N ASP A 183 0.73 21.66 55.55
CA ASP A 183 0.46 20.22 55.52
C ASP A 183 -1.02 19.87 55.28
N ASP A 184 -1.92 20.85 55.31
CA ASP A 184 -3.34 20.65 55.08
C ASP A 184 -3.68 20.32 53.62
N VAL A 185 -2.79 20.64 52.70
CA VAL A 185 -3.00 20.48 51.26
C VAL A 185 -1.91 19.62 50.67
N SER A 186 -2.31 18.48 50.12
CA SER A 186 -1.43 17.61 49.36
C SER A 186 -1.77 17.65 47.86
N VAL A 187 -0.75 17.57 47.05
CA VAL A 187 -0.90 17.51 45.59
C VAL A 187 -0.81 16.06 45.18
N VAL A 188 -1.86 15.55 44.53
CA VAL A 188 -1.85 14.25 43.93
C VAL A 188 -1.42 14.41 42.49
N GLN A 189 -0.20 14.02 42.17
CA GLN A 189 0.32 13.92 40.84
C GLN A 189 0.62 12.46 40.48
N VAL A 190 0.39 12.09 39.23
CA VAL A 190 0.78 10.78 38.70
C VAL A 190 2.29 10.79 38.49
N GLY A 191 3.05 10.34 39.49
CA GLY A 191 4.53 10.38 39.53
C GLY A 191 5.24 9.31 38.66
N LYS A 192 4.67 8.91 37.50
CA LYS A 192 5.21 7.84 36.64
C LYS A 192 6.09 8.37 35.50
N THR A 193 6.88 9.39 35.72
CA THR A 193 7.72 10.00 34.68
C THR A 193 8.76 9.04 34.07
N ALA A 194 9.30 8.11 34.86
CA ALA A 194 10.23 7.08 34.38
C ALA A 194 9.57 6.09 33.42
N ASP A 195 8.32 5.68 33.70
CA ASP A 195 7.58 4.78 32.83
C ASP A 195 7.27 5.43 31.46
N PHE A 196 6.93 6.72 31.46
CA PHE A 196 6.71 7.47 30.23
C PHE A 196 7.99 7.64 29.40
N ALA A 197 9.15 7.87 30.05
CA ALA A 197 10.42 7.96 29.35
C ALA A 197 10.77 6.62 28.67
N THR A 198 10.55 5.49 29.35
CA THR A 198 10.77 4.16 28.78
C THR A 198 9.82 3.90 27.60
N ALA A 199 8.53 4.21 27.75
CA ALA A 199 7.56 4.06 26.67
C ALA A 199 7.91 4.92 25.43
N ALA A 200 8.36 6.16 25.65
CA ALA A 200 8.81 7.04 24.58
C ALA A 200 10.05 6.49 23.85
N GLN A 201 11.01 5.93 24.57
CA GLN A 201 12.18 5.28 23.97
C GLN A 201 11.78 4.04 23.14
N MET A 202 10.86 3.23 23.64
CA MET A 202 10.35 2.09 22.87
C MET A 202 9.62 2.54 21.62
N ALA A 203 8.79 3.58 21.69
CA ALA A 203 8.12 4.15 20.53
C ALA A 203 9.13 4.62 19.47
N GLN A 204 10.18 5.35 19.87
CA GLN A 204 11.25 5.79 18.98
C GLN A 204 12.02 4.63 18.33
N GLN A 205 12.27 3.53 19.06
CA GLN A 205 12.92 2.35 18.51
C GLN A 205 12.05 1.67 17.45
N ILE A 206 10.73 1.56 17.69
CA ILE A 206 9.78 0.98 16.72
C ILE A 206 9.67 1.89 15.49
N GLU A 207 9.57 3.22 15.69
CA GLU A 207 9.53 4.20 14.61
C GLU A 207 10.77 4.10 13.71
N ARG A 208 11.96 3.99 14.31
CA ARG A 208 13.20 3.81 13.57
C ARG A 208 13.18 2.51 12.75
N ARG A 209 12.78 1.38 13.35
CA ARG A 209 12.68 0.08 12.67
C ARG A 209 11.70 0.12 11.49
N ILE A 210 10.53 0.77 11.67
CA ILE A 210 9.59 0.99 10.59
C ILE A 210 10.22 1.89 9.51
N GLY A 211 10.86 2.98 9.88
CA GLY A 211 11.54 3.87 8.94
C GLY A 211 12.57 3.13 8.08
N GLU A 212 13.42 2.33 8.68
CA GLU A 212 14.41 1.49 7.99
C GLU A 212 13.71 0.48 7.05
N ALA A 213 12.64 -0.15 7.50
CA ALA A 213 11.86 -1.09 6.68
C ALA A 213 11.25 -0.46 5.44
N PHE A 214 10.84 0.82 5.52
CA PHE A 214 10.28 1.57 4.40
C PHE A 214 11.32 2.41 3.65
N LEU A 215 12.60 2.10 3.82
CA LEU A 215 13.71 2.74 3.11
C LEU A 215 13.76 4.26 3.33
N GLN A 216 13.34 4.69 4.51
CA GLN A 216 13.52 6.08 4.90
C GLN A 216 15.02 6.35 5.04
N LEU A 217 15.58 7.08 4.08
CA LEU A 217 16.97 7.51 4.12
C LEU A 217 17.14 8.51 5.26
N ASN A 218 17.76 8.07 6.34
CA ASN A 218 18.31 8.97 7.34
C ASN A 218 19.61 9.60 6.79
N ILE A 219 19.46 10.49 5.81
CA ILE A 219 20.58 11.32 5.38
C ILE A 219 20.89 12.20 6.60
N ARG A 220 21.97 11.85 7.28
CA ARG A 220 22.52 12.72 8.33
C ARG A 220 22.83 14.05 7.65
N GLN A 221 22.01 15.08 7.92
CA GLN A 221 22.30 16.46 7.57
C GLN A 221 23.45 16.94 8.47
N SER A 222 24.65 16.41 8.31
CA SER A 222 25.82 16.98 8.90
C SER A 222 26.50 17.85 7.85
N GLU A 223 26.93 19.03 8.24
CA GLU A 223 27.67 19.99 7.39
C GLU A 223 28.94 19.39 6.75
N ARG A 224 29.28 18.12 7.07
CA ARG A 224 30.46 17.39 6.62
C ARG A 224 30.14 16.07 5.93
N THR A 225 28.92 15.90 5.36
CA THR A 225 28.60 14.70 4.58
C THR A 225 29.44 14.70 3.30
N THR A 226 30.35 13.75 3.17
CA THR A 226 31.20 13.64 1.98
C THR A 226 30.42 13.05 0.80
N ALA A 227 30.82 13.41 -0.44
CA ALA A 227 30.22 12.84 -1.66
C ALA A 227 30.31 11.31 -1.66
N GLU A 228 31.34 10.72 -1.04
CA GLU A 228 31.51 9.28 -0.92
C GLU A 228 30.47 8.65 0.04
N GLU A 229 30.11 9.31 1.13
CA GLU A 229 29.10 8.85 2.07
C GLU A 229 27.69 8.83 1.40
N VAL A 230 27.39 9.85 0.60
CA VAL A 230 26.16 9.89 -0.20
C VAL A 230 26.14 8.74 -1.22
N ARG A 231 27.26 8.48 -1.88
CA ARG A 231 27.40 7.39 -2.85
C ARG A 231 27.23 6.00 -2.22
N LEU A 232 27.81 5.78 -1.03
CA LEU A 232 27.66 4.51 -0.29
C LEU A 232 26.22 4.30 0.16
N THR A 233 25.56 5.31 0.71
CA THR A 233 24.14 5.25 1.10
C THR A 233 23.24 4.95 -0.10
N GLN A 234 23.56 5.53 -1.26
CA GLN A 234 22.86 5.26 -2.49
C GLN A 234 23.05 3.81 -2.97
N LEU A 235 24.26 3.27 -2.90
CA LEU A 235 24.55 1.87 -3.23
C LEU A 235 23.84 0.88 -2.30
N GLU A 236 23.77 1.16 -1.01
CA GLU A 236 23.02 0.34 -0.05
C GLU A 236 21.53 0.32 -0.36
N LEU A 237 20.95 1.47 -0.66
CA LEU A 237 19.56 1.60 -1.09
C LEU A 237 19.29 0.77 -2.35
N GLU A 238 20.16 0.85 -3.32
CA GLU A 238 20.09 0.11 -4.57
C GLU A 238 20.14 -1.41 -4.37
N GLN A 239 21.02 -1.87 -3.46
CA GLN A 239 21.09 -3.29 -3.09
C GLN A 239 19.80 -3.77 -2.42
N GLN A 240 19.24 -2.98 -1.51
CA GLN A 240 17.97 -3.30 -0.84
C GLN A 240 16.77 -3.31 -1.82
N LEU A 241 16.77 -2.42 -2.81
CA LEU A 241 15.74 -2.35 -3.84
C LEU A 241 15.92 -3.40 -4.94
N GLY A 242 17.09 -4.00 -5.08
CA GLY A 242 17.43 -4.90 -6.20
C GLY A 242 16.49 -6.09 -6.34
N GLY A 243 16.05 -6.69 -5.24
CA GLY A 243 15.06 -7.78 -5.23
C GLY A 243 13.69 -7.34 -5.75
N LEU A 244 13.22 -6.16 -5.34
CA LEU A 244 11.95 -5.59 -5.80
C LEU A 244 11.98 -5.24 -7.29
N PHE A 245 13.07 -4.65 -7.77
CA PHE A 245 13.24 -4.36 -9.20
C PHE A 245 13.24 -5.65 -10.03
N SER A 246 13.88 -6.70 -9.56
CA SER A 246 13.89 -8.00 -10.25
C SER A 246 12.47 -8.56 -10.39
N LEU A 247 11.71 -8.59 -9.29
CA LEU A 247 10.33 -9.10 -9.28
C LEU A 247 9.41 -8.27 -10.19
N LEU A 248 9.45 -6.94 -10.06
CA LEU A 248 8.64 -6.05 -10.90
C LEU A 248 9.06 -6.11 -12.38
N THR A 249 10.32 -6.38 -12.66
CA THR A 249 10.78 -6.60 -14.05
C THR A 249 10.11 -7.85 -14.62
N VAL A 250 10.06 -8.95 -13.89
CA VAL A 250 9.48 -10.22 -14.33
C VAL A 250 7.96 -10.15 -14.40
N GLU A 251 7.30 -9.66 -13.36
CA GLU A 251 5.82 -9.68 -13.27
C GLU A 251 5.14 -8.50 -14.00
N PHE A 252 5.84 -7.37 -14.16
CA PHE A 252 5.28 -6.18 -14.81
C PHE A 252 5.97 -5.82 -16.12
N LEU A 253 7.25 -5.49 -16.08
CA LEU A 253 7.91 -4.82 -17.21
C LEU A 253 8.00 -5.71 -18.44
N VAL A 254 8.37 -6.98 -18.28
CA VAL A 254 8.47 -7.96 -19.39
C VAL A 254 7.10 -8.22 -20.02
N PRO A 255 6.04 -8.59 -19.27
CA PRO A 255 4.71 -8.80 -19.83
C PRO A 255 4.13 -7.54 -20.46
N TYR A 256 4.34 -6.38 -19.86
CA TYR A 256 3.92 -5.08 -20.37
C TYR A 256 4.54 -4.77 -21.74
N LEU A 257 5.86 -4.90 -21.86
CA LEU A 257 6.56 -4.68 -23.12
C LEU A 257 6.16 -5.70 -24.19
N ASN A 258 6.00 -6.97 -23.85
CA ASN A 258 5.52 -7.99 -24.76
C ASN A 258 4.13 -7.64 -25.32
N ARG A 259 3.24 -7.14 -24.46
CA ARG A 259 1.92 -6.69 -24.88
C ARG A 259 1.98 -5.49 -25.80
N ILE A 260 2.76 -4.46 -25.45
CA ILE A 260 2.94 -3.27 -26.30
C ILE A 260 3.51 -3.66 -27.67
N MET A 261 4.59 -4.42 -27.70
CA MET A 261 5.20 -4.87 -28.94
C MET A 261 4.20 -5.61 -29.84
N MET A 262 3.40 -6.52 -29.23
CA MET A 262 2.37 -7.22 -29.98
C MET A 262 1.31 -6.28 -30.57
N VAL A 263 0.86 -5.28 -29.81
CA VAL A 263 -0.13 -4.30 -30.28
C VAL A 263 0.44 -3.44 -31.38
N LEU A 264 1.67 -2.95 -31.26
CA LEU A 264 2.35 -2.15 -32.28
C LEU A 264 2.59 -2.95 -33.57
N GLN A 265 2.97 -4.23 -33.45
CA GLN A 265 3.12 -5.12 -34.61
C GLN A 265 1.79 -5.39 -35.31
N ARG A 266 0.70 -5.60 -34.54
CA ARG A 266 -0.64 -5.79 -35.09
C ARG A 266 -1.15 -4.54 -35.84
N ASN A 267 -0.80 -3.36 -35.34
CA ASN A 267 -1.17 -2.07 -35.94
C ASN A 267 -0.24 -1.66 -37.11
N GLY A 268 0.78 -2.49 -37.44
CA GLY A 268 1.73 -2.18 -38.52
C GLY A 268 2.75 -1.07 -38.17
N GLN A 269 2.78 -0.61 -36.92
CA GLN A 269 3.71 0.44 -36.46
C GLN A 269 5.10 -0.11 -36.14
N LEU A 270 5.20 -1.42 -35.89
CA LEU A 270 6.46 -2.10 -35.63
C LEU A 270 6.59 -3.32 -36.55
N PRO A 271 7.72 -3.49 -37.26
CA PRO A 271 7.96 -4.68 -38.08
C PRO A 271 8.05 -5.94 -37.17
N LYS A 272 7.77 -7.11 -37.75
CA LYS A 272 7.98 -8.37 -37.04
C LYS A 272 9.47 -8.56 -36.76
N ILE A 273 9.82 -8.58 -35.47
CA ILE A 273 11.20 -8.80 -35.03
C ILE A 273 11.50 -10.28 -35.09
N PRO A 274 12.51 -10.73 -35.84
CA PRO A 274 12.90 -12.14 -35.91
C PRO A 274 13.42 -12.59 -34.53
N LYS A 275 12.74 -13.54 -33.88
CA LYS A 275 13.11 -14.04 -32.55
C LYS A 275 14.48 -14.73 -32.50
N GLU A 276 14.97 -15.14 -33.63
CA GLU A 276 16.26 -15.84 -33.78
C GLU A 276 17.46 -14.89 -33.66
N PHE A 277 17.28 -13.61 -34.01
CA PHE A 277 18.38 -12.64 -34.09
C PHE A 277 18.33 -11.55 -33.01
N VAL A 278 17.20 -11.37 -32.35
CA VAL A 278 17.03 -10.28 -31.37
C VAL A 278 16.43 -10.83 -30.08
N ARG A 279 17.20 -10.73 -29.00
CA ARG A 279 16.70 -10.95 -27.65
C ARG A 279 16.53 -9.58 -26.99
N PRO A 280 15.31 -9.13 -26.70
CA PRO A 280 15.13 -7.88 -25.98
C PRO A 280 15.75 -8.02 -24.59
N GLN A 281 16.72 -7.17 -24.28
CA GLN A 281 17.32 -7.07 -22.97
C GLN A 281 16.73 -5.87 -22.26
N ILE A 282 16.06 -6.11 -21.14
CA ILE A 282 15.53 -5.05 -20.30
C ILE A 282 16.63 -4.67 -19.33
N VAL A 283 17.09 -3.43 -19.44
CA VAL A 283 18.05 -2.83 -18.51
C VAL A 283 17.25 -1.90 -17.61
N ALA A 284 17.09 -2.28 -16.35
CA ALA A 284 16.34 -1.51 -15.35
C ALA A 284 17.26 -1.18 -14.16
N GLY A 285 16.92 -0.11 -13.44
CA GLY A 285 17.64 0.30 -12.23
C GLY A 285 19.01 0.89 -12.52
N VAL A 286 19.96 0.66 -11.60
CA VAL A 286 21.33 1.20 -11.62
C VAL A 286 22.11 0.87 -12.89
N ASN A 287 21.92 -0.33 -13.42
CA ASN A 287 22.55 -0.74 -14.69
C ASN A 287 22.13 0.11 -15.90
N ALA A 288 20.96 0.75 -15.82
CA ALA A 288 20.51 1.69 -16.84
C ALA A 288 21.23 3.05 -16.72
N LEU A 289 21.47 3.50 -15.49
CA LEU A 289 22.19 4.75 -15.21
C LEU A 289 23.68 4.65 -15.57
N GLY A 290 24.34 3.53 -15.23
CA GLY A 290 25.75 3.30 -15.55
C GLY A 290 26.03 3.29 -17.07
N ARG A 291 25.14 2.72 -17.88
CA ARG A 291 25.26 2.71 -19.35
C ARG A 291 24.98 4.07 -20.01
N GLY A 292 24.26 4.97 -19.32
CA GLY A 292 24.07 6.35 -19.78
C GLY A 292 25.38 7.14 -19.72
N GLN A 293 26.15 6.98 -18.64
CA GLN A 293 27.44 7.65 -18.47
C GLN A 293 28.52 7.13 -19.42
N ASP A 294 28.53 5.83 -19.73
CA ASP A 294 29.45 5.25 -20.71
C ASP A 294 29.19 5.72 -22.16
N ARG A 295 28.01 6.21 -22.48
CA ARG A 295 27.68 6.77 -23.80
C ARG A 295 28.03 8.25 -23.96
N GLU A 296 28.17 8.99 -22.85
CA GLU A 296 28.61 10.39 -22.88
C GLU A 296 30.16 10.51 -22.88
N SER A 297 30.85 9.41 -22.59
CA SER A 297 32.32 9.34 -22.58
C SER A 297 32.95 8.80 -23.88
N LEU A 298 32.16 8.50 -24.89
CA LEU A 298 32.54 8.14 -26.27
C LEU A 298 32.16 9.25 -27.24
#